data_90cc25a7ea5239daf92155b044dd9b02
#
_entry.id   90cc25a7ea5239daf92155b044dd9b02
#
_cell.length_a   1.000
_cell.length_b   1.000
_cell.length_c   1.000
_cell.angle_alpha   90.00
_cell.angle_beta   90.00
_cell.angle_gamma   90.00
#
_symmetry.space_group_name_H-M   'P 1'
#
loop_
_entity.id
_entity.type
_entity.pdbx_description
1 polymer ?
#
loop_
_entity_poly.entity_id
_entity_poly.type
_entity_poly.pdbx_seq_one_letter_code
_entity_poly.pdbx_strand_id
1 'polypeptide(L)'
;PVDFPSCPERLIAGILGILCLLVLKTSVTAMVVIITTPSPEIQNLSSASRCWHCPEEWFTYSNNCYYISPELKTWKESLMACASKKSDLFYMDTEEELNMLRLLSSVLWIGLSRKNNTQPWQWEKISLIHRNIFLHYRMKNPPNHTYNYAMLSSHGFQAVSCESSIRYICKHAFS
;
A
#
# COMPACT_ATOMS: atom_id res chain seq x y z
N PRO A 1 13.22 10.21 10.16
CA PRO A 1 13.48 9.96 8.75
C PRO A 1 13.50 8.46 8.56
N VAL A 2 12.55 7.95 7.79
CA VAL A 2 12.53 6.52 7.45
C VAL A 2 13.39 6.40 6.19
N ASP A 3 14.59 5.86 6.34
CA ASP A 3 15.46 5.53 5.21
C ASP A 3 14.94 4.27 4.54
N PHE A 4 14.65 4.36 3.25
CA PHE A 4 14.27 3.22 2.44
C PHE A 4 15.54 2.51 1.96
N PRO A 5 15.73 1.21 2.22
CA PRO A 5 16.89 0.48 1.74
C PRO A 5 16.88 0.37 0.21
N SER A 6 18.05 0.52 -0.40
CA SER A 6 18.22 0.40 -1.85
C SER A 6 18.26 -1.07 -2.28
N CYS A 7 17.62 -1.39 -3.40
CA CYS A 7 17.65 -2.74 -4.00
C CYS A 7 19.06 -3.20 -4.38
N PRO A 8 19.35 -4.51 -4.32
CA PRO A 8 20.64 -5.07 -4.71
C PRO A 8 20.79 -5.14 -6.23
N GLU A 9 21.06 -4.00 -6.88
CA GLU A 9 21.34 -3.96 -8.34
C GLU A 9 22.66 -4.65 -8.74
N ARG A 10 23.53 -4.94 -7.76
CA ARG A 10 24.87 -5.46 -8.04
C ARG A 10 24.90 -6.88 -8.59
N LEU A 11 23.91 -7.71 -8.31
CA LEU A 11 23.83 -9.09 -8.79
C LEU A 11 23.45 -9.18 -10.26
N ILE A 12 22.52 -8.35 -10.73
CA ILE A 12 22.06 -8.35 -12.13
C ILE A 12 23.16 -7.78 -13.05
N ALA A 13 23.83 -6.71 -12.63
CA ALA A 13 24.96 -6.15 -13.35
C ALA A 13 26.14 -7.13 -13.44
N GLY A 14 26.38 -7.93 -12.41
CA GLY A 14 27.40 -8.97 -12.42
C GLY A 14 27.13 -10.11 -13.41
N ILE A 15 25.89 -10.59 -13.47
CA ILE A 15 25.47 -11.67 -14.39
C ILE A 15 25.53 -11.22 -15.85
N LEU A 16 25.03 -10.00 -16.15
CA LEU A 16 25.12 -9.42 -17.49
C LEU A 16 26.57 -9.17 -17.93
N GLY A 17 27.43 -8.74 -17.02
CA GLY A 17 28.86 -8.56 -17.29
C GLY A 17 29.57 -9.87 -17.64
N ILE A 18 29.28 -10.97 -16.94
CA ILE A 18 29.86 -12.29 -17.20
C ILE A 18 29.36 -12.85 -18.54
N LEU A 19 28.08 -12.71 -18.85
CA LEU A 19 27.52 -13.13 -20.15
C LEU A 19 28.14 -12.36 -21.32
N CYS A 20 28.37 -11.05 -21.17
CA CYS A 20 29.04 -10.23 -22.17
C CYS A 20 30.48 -10.67 -22.43
N LEU A 21 31.23 -11.03 -21.36
CA LEU A 21 32.61 -11.51 -21.49
C LEU A 21 32.71 -12.87 -22.15
N LEU A 22 31.72 -13.74 -22.04
CA LEU A 22 31.69 -15.05 -22.68
C LEU A 22 31.40 -14.94 -24.19
N VAL A 23 30.58 -13.97 -24.60
CA VAL A 23 30.27 -13.71 -26.02
C VAL A 23 31.45 -13.01 -26.71
N LEU A 24 32.23 -12.18 -26.03
CA LEU A 24 33.35 -11.42 -26.60
C LEU A 24 34.57 -12.28 -26.94
N LYS A 25 34.67 -13.52 -26.46
CA LYS A 25 35.76 -14.43 -26.83
C LYS A 25 35.65 -14.99 -28.25
N THR A 26 34.57 -14.78 -28.97
CA THR A 26 34.33 -15.36 -30.29
C THR A 26 34.29 -14.38 -31.46
N SER A 27 34.38 -13.03 -31.24
CA SER A 27 34.45 -12.07 -32.34
C SER A 27 35.14 -10.75 -31.96
N VAL A 28 36.44 -10.73 -32.10
CA VAL A 28 37.37 -9.70 -31.54
C VAL A 28 37.47 -8.40 -32.36
N THR A 29 36.86 -8.22 -33.50
CA THR A 29 37.18 -7.05 -34.34
C THR A 29 36.07 -6.06 -34.68
N ALA A 30 34.83 -6.32 -34.36
CA ALA A 30 33.72 -5.40 -34.78
C ALA A 30 33.03 -4.66 -33.65
N MET A 31 33.33 -4.93 -32.37
CA MET A 31 32.52 -4.42 -31.23
C MET A 31 33.15 -3.36 -30.33
N VAL A 32 34.38 -2.94 -30.59
CA VAL A 32 35.07 -1.95 -29.72
C VAL A 32 34.51 -0.53 -29.89
N VAL A 33 33.79 -0.23 -30.96
CA VAL A 33 33.27 1.13 -31.26
C VAL A 33 31.93 1.40 -30.56
N ILE A 34 31.16 0.37 -30.15
CA ILE A 34 29.82 0.53 -29.62
C ILE A 34 29.84 0.76 -28.09
N ILE A 35 30.93 0.41 -27.40
CA ILE A 35 31.02 0.49 -25.90
C ILE A 35 31.49 1.88 -25.42
N THR A 36 32.01 2.74 -26.29
CA THR A 36 32.56 4.05 -25.85
C THR A 36 31.64 5.25 -25.99
N THR A 37 30.44 5.10 -26.54
CA THR A 37 29.43 6.13 -26.53
C THR A 37 28.34 5.75 -25.53
N PRO A 38 28.21 6.44 -24.37
CA PRO A 38 27.07 6.24 -23.52
C PRO A 38 25.82 6.68 -24.29
N SER A 39 25.00 5.71 -24.71
CA SER A 39 23.70 6.01 -25.30
C SER A 39 22.84 6.75 -24.27
N PRO A 40 22.24 7.89 -24.62
CA PRO A 40 21.39 8.63 -23.68
C PRO A 40 20.15 7.84 -23.21
N GLU A 41 19.81 6.73 -23.86
CA GLU A 41 18.71 5.87 -23.46
C GLU A 41 19.00 5.01 -22.21
N ILE A 42 20.28 4.66 -21.94
CA ILE A 42 20.63 3.84 -20.78
C ILE A 42 20.56 4.68 -19.48
N GLN A 43 20.73 6.00 -19.55
CA GLN A 43 20.60 6.85 -18.38
C GLN A 43 19.15 7.06 -17.91
N ASN A 44 18.17 6.91 -18.81
CA ASN A 44 16.76 6.99 -18.44
C ASN A 44 16.20 5.68 -17.84
N LEU A 45 16.86 4.53 -18.08
CA LEU A 45 16.42 3.25 -17.51
C LEU A 45 16.87 3.07 -16.06
N SER A 46 17.98 3.71 -15.65
CA SER A 46 18.45 3.61 -14.26
C SER A 46 17.71 4.50 -13.28
N SER A 47 16.90 5.47 -13.76
CA SER A 47 16.01 6.25 -12.89
C SER A 47 14.60 5.65 -12.75
N ALA A 48 14.26 4.60 -13.50
CA ALA A 48 12.93 4.00 -13.50
C ALA A 48 12.77 2.80 -12.56
N SER A 49 13.85 2.20 -12.06
CA SER A 49 13.75 1.08 -11.11
C SER A 49 14.13 1.50 -9.68
N ARG A 50 13.43 2.51 -9.14
CA ARG A 50 13.42 2.64 -7.69
C ARG A 50 12.65 1.45 -7.16
N CYS A 51 13.34 0.46 -6.65
CA CYS A 51 12.69 -0.61 -5.90
C CYS A 51 12.04 -0.01 -4.65
N TRP A 52 10.75 0.13 -4.72
CA TRP A 52 9.96 0.59 -3.59
C TRP A 52 9.79 -0.59 -2.62
N HIS A 53 10.45 -0.51 -1.48
CA HIS A 53 10.24 -1.45 -0.40
C HIS A 53 9.41 -0.78 0.69
N CYS A 54 8.48 -1.53 1.22
CA CYS A 54 7.77 -1.08 2.41
C CYS A 54 8.72 -0.98 3.60
N PRO A 55 8.49 -0.03 4.53
CA PRO A 55 9.23 0.02 5.78
C PRO A 55 9.18 -1.32 6.53
N GLU A 56 10.14 -1.53 7.44
CA GLU A 56 10.13 -2.66 8.36
C GLU A 56 8.77 -2.73 9.10
N GLU A 57 8.26 -3.91 9.36
CA GLU A 57 6.93 -4.20 9.92
C GLU A 57 5.72 -3.92 8.99
N TRP A 58 5.96 -3.40 7.79
CA TRP A 58 4.93 -3.24 6.78
C TRP A 58 4.97 -4.37 5.76
N PHE A 59 3.83 -4.79 5.26
CA PHE A 59 3.79 -5.76 4.16
C PHE A 59 3.34 -5.11 2.86
N THR A 60 3.81 -5.66 1.75
CA THR A 60 3.49 -5.18 0.40
C THR A 60 2.32 -5.97 -0.18
N TYR A 61 1.35 -5.27 -0.76
CA TYR A 61 0.30 -5.87 -1.57
C TYR A 61 -0.13 -4.89 -2.66
N SER A 62 -0.19 -5.35 -3.91
CA SER A 62 -0.65 -4.56 -5.09
C SER A 62 -0.07 -3.14 -5.14
N ASN A 63 1.27 -3.03 -5.06
CA ASN A 63 2.01 -1.75 -5.08
C ASN A 63 1.65 -0.77 -3.95
N ASN A 64 1.12 -1.26 -2.85
CA ASN A 64 0.89 -0.47 -1.64
C ASN A 64 1.57 -1.13 -0.44
N CYS A 65 1.89 -0.33 0.56
CA CYS A 65 2.37 -0.81 1.85
C CYS A 65 1.26 -0.73 2.89
N TYR A 66 1.16 -1.77 3.71
CA TYR A 66 0.16 -1.87 4.77
C TYR A 66 0.82 -2.16 6.11
N TYR A 67 0.36 -1.48 7.13
CA TYR A 67 0.78 -1.70 8.52
C TYR A 67 -0.43 -2.04 9.37
N ILE A 68 -0.39 -3.18 10.05
CA ILE A 68 -1.40 -3.58 11.02
C ILE A 68 -0.86 -3.30 12.42
N SER A 69 -1.53 -2.42 13.14
CA SER A 69 -1.11 -2.07 14.49
C SER A 69 -1.24 -3.25 15.45
N PRO A 70 -0.24 -3.54 16.29
CA PRO A 70 -0.38 -4.42 17.44
C PRO A 70 -1.18 -3.75 18.58
N GLU A 71 -1.26 -2.42 18.60
CA GLU A 71 -1.93 -1.65 19.62
C GLU A 71 -3.41 -1.45 19.34
N LEU A 72 -4.20 -1.37 20.40
CA LEU A 72 -5.61 -0.98 20.36
C LEU A 72 -5.71 0.53 20.55
N LYS A 73 -6.43 1.20 19.67
CA LYS A 73 -6.68 2.66 19.72
C LYS A 73 -8.12 2.98 19.36
N THR A 74 -8.58 4.13 19.77
CA THR A 74 -9.83 4.71 19.27
C THR A 74 -9.69 5.05 17.79
N TRP A 75 -10.80 5.25 17.09
CA TRP A 75 -10.76 5.55 15.65
C TRP A 75 -9.96 6.83 15.35
N LYS A 76 -10.15 7.89 16.15
CA LYS A 76 -9.42 9.16 15.95
C LYS A 76 -7.93 9.03 16.22
N GLU A 77 -7.55 8.31 17.27
CA GLU A 77 -6.13 8.04 17.57
C GLU A 77 -5.49 7.20 16.45
N SER A 78 -6.23 6.25 15.88
CA SER A 78 -5.78 5.43 14.75
C SER A 78 -5.52 6.27 13.51
N LEU A 79 -6.41 7.23 13.21
CA LEU A 79 -6.23 8.18 12.12
C LEU A 79 -4.94 8.99 12.28
N MET A 80 -4.72 9.55 13.48
CA MET A 80 -3.50 10.30 13.80
C MET A 80 -2.24 9.44 13.77
N ALA A 81 -2.34 8.19 14.24
CA ALA A 81 -1.21 7.26 14.23
C ALA A 81 -0.79 6.88 12.80
N CYS A 82 -1.74 6.69 11.88
CA CYS A 82 -1.39 6.50 10.46
C CYS A 82 -0.79 7.76 9.85
N ALA A 83 -1.35 8.94 10.13
CA ALA A 83 -0.80 10.20 9.64
C ALA A 83 0.66 10.45 10.12
N SER A 84 0.99 10.10 11.37
CA SER A 84 2.37 10.21 11.89
C SER A 84 3.35 9.29 11.15
N LYS A 85 2.86 8.19 10.55
CA LYS A 85 3.61 7.27 9.71
C LYS A 85 3.61 7.68 8.22
N LYS A 86 3.18 8.90 7.89
CA LYS A 86 3.00 9.40 6.51
C LYS A 86 2.12 8.48 5.66
N SER A 87 1.09 7.96 6.23
CA SER A 87 0.13 7.03 5.62
C SER A 87 -1.29 7.40 6.00
N ASP A 88 -2.25 6.77 5.36
CA ASP A 88 -3.67 6.98 5.64
C ASP A 88 -4.24 5.80 6.42
N LEU A 89 -5.24 6.03 7.26
CA LEU A 89 -6.07 4.94 7.76
C LEU A 89 -6.72 4.27 6.55
N PHE A 90 -6.70 2.94 6.50
CA PHE A 90 -7.03 2.17 5.29
C PHE A 90 -8.27 2.69 4.58
N TYR A 91 -8.13 2.90 3.31
CA TYR A 91 -9.20 3.16 2.34
C TYR A 91 -9.12 2.12 1.21
N MET A 92 -10.26 1.70 0.72
CA MET A 92 -10.34 0.64 -0.27
C MET A 92 -10.24 1.21 -1.69
N ASP A 93 -9.28 0.75 -2.46
CA ASP A 93 -9.13 1.06 -3.88
C ASP A 93 -9.72 -0.03 -4.78
N THR A 94 -9.60 -1.28 -4.37
CA THR A 94 -10.05 -2.45 -5.13
C THR A 94 -10.73 -3.48 -4.24
N GLU A 95 -11.53 -4.36 -4.85
CA GLU A 95 -12.14 -5.49 -4.13
C GLU A 95 -11.12 -6.53 -3.68
N GLU A 96 -10.02 -6.66 -4.41
CA GLU A 96 -8.91 -7.55 -4.08
C GLU A 96 -8.27 -7.16 -2.76
N GLU A 97 -8.10 -5.86 -2.49
CA GLU A 97 -7.61 -5.37 -1.19
C GLU A 97 -8.51 -5.80 -0.04
N LEU A 98 -9.83 -5.67 -0.23
CA LEU A 98 -10.78 -6.10 0.78
C LEU A 98 -10.73 -7.61 1.03
N ASN A 99 -10.62 -8.40 -0.02
CA ASN A 99 -10.52 -9.85 0.08
C ASN A 99 -9.22 -10.26 0.80
N MET A 100 -8.11 -9.61 0.49
CA MET A 100 -6.84 -9.80 1.20
C MET A 100 -7.00 -9.50 2.70
N LEU A 101 -7.60 -8.37 3.06
CA LEU A 101 -7.79 -8.02 4.47
C LEU A 101 -8.72 -8.97 5.22
N ARG A 102 -9.75 -9.49 4.56
CA ARG A 102 -10.65 -10.50 5.17
C ARG A 102 -9.92 -11.80 5.52
N LEU A 103 -8.92 -12.19 4.73
CA LEU A 103 -8.10 -13.38 5.01
C LEU A 103 -7.24 -13.20 6.27
N LEU A 104 -6.92 -11.97 6.65
CA LEU A 104 -6.15 -11.69 7.88
C LEU A 104 -6.96 -11.94 9.17
N SER A 105 -8.25 -12.26 9.06
CA SER A 105 -9.16 -12.63 10.19
C SER A 105 -9.11 -11.66 11.37
N SER A 106 -8.76 -10.41 11.13
CA SER A 106 -8.59 -9.39 12.16
C SER A 106 -9.75 -8.40 12.13
N VAL A 107 -10.08 -7.89 13.32
CA VAL A 107 -10.98 -6.73 13.45
C VAL A 107 -10.12 -5.49 13.44
N LEU A 108 -10.34 -4.58 12.48
CA LEU A 108 -9.48 -3.44 12.21
C LEU A 108 -10.28 -2.16 11.98
N TRP A 109 -9.85 -1.06 12.57
CA TRP A 109 -10.30 0.26 12.17
C TRP A 109 -9.89 0.55 10.73
N ILE A 110 -10.82 1.13 9.96
CA ILE A 110 -10.62 1.60 8.59
C ILE A 110 -11.05 3.05 8.47
N GLY A 111 -10.56 3.74 7.45
CA GLY A 111 -10.82 5.16 7.20
C GLY A 111 -12.20 5.44 6.59
N LEU A 112 -13.22 4.79 7.08
CA LEU A 112 -14.60 4.94 6.63
C LEU A 112 -15.45 5.51 7.76
N SER A 113 -16.07 6.66 7.54
CA SER A 113 -16.88 7.36 8.52
C SER A 113 -18.11 8.01 7.90
N ARG A 114 -19.00 8.52 8.73
CA ARG A 114 -20.09 9.39 8.35
C ARG A 114 -20.33 10.46 9.41
N LYS A 115 -20.85 11.60 9.04
CA LYS A 115 -21.13 12.69 10.00
C LYS A 115 -22.30 12.37 10.94
N ASN A 116 -23.32 11.73 10.43
CA ASN A 116 -24.52 11.27 11.17
C ASN A 116 -25.20 10.15 10.36
N ASN A 117 -26.29 9.59 10.92
CA ASN A 117 -27.04 8.48 10.30
C ASN A 117 -27.74 8.83 8.99
N THR A 118 -28.00 10.08 8.71
CA THR A 118 -28.67 10.50 7.49
C THR A 118 -27.71 10.77 6.36
N GLN A 119 -26.41 10.83 6.67
CA GLN A 119 -25.35 11.05 5.69
C GLN A 119 -24.76 9.72 5.19
N PRO A 120 -24.33 9.68 3.92
CA PRO A 120 -23.68 8.50 3.37
C PRO A 120 -22.32 8.27 4.03
N TRP A 121 -21.89 7.01 4.05
CA TRP A 121 -20.54 6.64 4.45
C TRP A 121 -19.52 7.18 3.46
N GLN A 122 -18.41 7.71 3.97
CA GLN A 122 -17.35 8.33 3.17
C GLN A 122 -15.99 7.86 3.65
N TRP A 123 -15.09 7.63 2.71
CA TRP A 123 -13.68 7.42 3.02
C TRP A 123 -13.02 8.74 3.40
N GLU A 124 -12.17 8.74 4.43
CA GLU A 124 -11.42 9.93 4.86
C GLU A 124 -10.49 10.43 3.75
N LYS A 125 -9.88 9.51 3.02
CA LYS A 125 -9.15 9.84 1.81
C LYS A 125 -10.09 9.74 0.61
N ILE A 126 -10.34 10.86 -0.04
CA ILE A 126 -11.17 10.93 -1.24
C ILE A 126 -10.30 10.61 -2.45
N SER A 127 -10.52 9.46 -3.07
CA SER A 127 -10.09 9.19 -4.45
C SER A 127 -11.31 9.15 -5.35
N LEU A 128 -11.18 9.68 -6.57
CA LEU A 128 -12.28 9.74 -7.55
C LEU A 128 -12.81 8.34 -7.95
N ILE A 129 -12.00 7.30 -7.76
CA ILE A 129 -12.32 5.92 -8.11
C ILE A 129 -13.25 5.26 -7.07
N HIS A 130 -13.24 5.73 -5.82
CA HIS A 130 -13.88 5.03 -4.69
C HIS A 130 -15.39 5.18 -4.58
N ARG A 131 -15.99 6.11 -5.33
CA ARG A 131 -17.42 6.42 -5.17
C ARG A 131 -18.34 5.26 -5.54
N ASN A 132 -17.92 4.41 -6.46
CA ASN A 132 -18.77 3.34 -7.00
C ASN A 132 -18.58 1.97 -6.33
N ILE A 133 -17.40 1.68 -5.79
CA ILE A 133 -17.08 0.36 -5.23
C ILE A 133 -17.85 0.12 -3.93
N PHE A 134 -18.00 1.17 -3.11
CA PHE A 134 -18.67 1.05 -1.81
C PHE A 134 -20.18 0.78 -1.88
N LEU A 135 -20.85 1.12 -2.99
CA LEU A 135 -22.30 0.93 -3.16
C LEU A 135 -22.73 -0.54 -3.07
N HIS A 136 -21.80 -1.48 -3.32
CA HIS A 136 -22.08 -2.91 -3.27
C HIS A 136 -21.92 -3.52 -1.86
N TYR A 137 -21.33 -2.80 -0.90
CA TYR A 137 -21.08 -3.31 0.45
C TYR A 137 -22.10 -2.80 1.45
N ARG A 138 -22.86 -3.73 2.01
CA ARG A 138 -23.85 -3.39 3.04
C ARG A 138 -23.18 -3.23 4.40
N MET A 139 -23.26 -2.03 4.96
CA MET A 139 -22.85 -1.75 6.33
C MET A 139 -23.78 -2.43 7.33
N LYS A 140 -23.23 -3.23 8.24
CA LYS A 140 -24.00 -3.77 9.37
C LYS A 140 -24.04 -2.74 10.49
N ASN A 141 -25.25 -2.28 10.83
CA ASN A 141 -25.48 -1.40 11.96
C ASN A 141 -26.08 -2.24 13.10
N PRO A 142 -25.60 -2.08 14.35
CA PRO A 142 -26.24 -2.66 15.51
C PRO A 142 -27.67 -2.13 15.66
N PRO A 143 -28.63 -2.97 16.12
CA PRO A 143 -29.98 -2.51 16.41
C PRO A 143 -29.93 -1.45 17.56
N ASN A 144 -30.72 -0.40 17.42
CA ASN A 144 -30.91 0.66 18.42
C ASN A 144 -29.67 1.55 18.71
N HIS A 145 -28.59 1.44 17.92
CA HIS A 145 -27.41 2.29 18.06
C HIS A 145 -27.02 2.92 16.73
N THR A 146 -26.66 4.19 16.80
CA THR A 146 -26.13 4.92 15.65
C THR A 146 -24.66 5.18 15.84
N TYR A 147 -23.85 4.41 15.15
CA TYR A 147 -22.41 4.61 15.12
C TYR A 147 -21.98 5.17 13.77
N ASN A 148 -20.97 5.99 13.80
CA ASN A 148 -20.52 6.76 12.64
C ASN A 148 -19.11 6.41 12.14
N TYR A 149 -18.49 5.39 12.70
CA TYR A 149 -17.15 4.94 12.35
C TYR A 149 -17.17 3.45 12.02
N ALA A 150 -16.37 3.05 11.06
CA ALA A 150 -16.41 1.69 10.55
C ALA A 150 -15.17 0.89 10.92
N MET A 151 -15.40 -0.36 11.27
CA MET A 151 -14.40 -1.40 11.32
C MET A 151 -14.62 -2.43 10.23
N LEU A 152 -13.55 -3.09 9.82
CA LEU A 152 -13.55 -4.28 8.96
C LEU A 152 -13.38 -5.52 9.82
N SER A 153 -14.13 -6.56 9.50
CA SER A 153 -13.98 -7.91 10.06
C SER A 153 -14.10 -8.94 8.94
N SER A 154 -13.89 -10.21 9.25
CA SER A 154 -14.15 -11.32 8.30
C SER A 154 -15.59 -11.32 7.77
N HIS A 155 -16.53 -10.76 8.51
CA HIS A 155 -17.95 -10.65 8.12
C HIS A 155 -18.29 -9.36 7.33
N GLY A 156 -17.29 -8.52 7.04
CA GLY A 156 -17.44 -7.27 6.32
C GLY A 156 -17.41 -6.03 7.21
N PHE A 157 -17.99 -4.94 6.71
CA PHE A 157 -18.00 -3.65 7.39
C PHE A 157 -19.06 -3.59 8.48
N GLN A 158 -18.67 -3.06 9.63
CA GLN A 158 -19.58 -2.86 10.76
C GLN A 158 -19.41 -1.45 11.34
N ALA A 159 -20.54 -0.84 11.72
CA ALA A 159 -20.56 0.42 12.42
C ALA A 159 -20.29 0.21 13.91
N VAL A 160 -19.38 1.00 14.49
CA VAL A 160 -18.91 0.86 15.88
C VAL A 160 -18.75 2.25 16.51
N SER A 161 -18.82 2.31 17.86
CA SER A 161 -18.52 3.53 18.59
C SER A 161 -17.08 3.98 18.37
N CYS A 162 -16.85 5.27 18.17
CA CYS A 162 -15.51 5.85 18.04
C CYS A 162 -14.60 5.66 19.26
N GLU A 163 -15.19 5.40 20.42
CA GLU A 163 -14.48 5.19 21.68
C GLU A 163 -14.02 3.74 21.87
N SER A 164 -14.47 2.83 21.00
CA SER A 164 -14.00 1.47 21.04
C SER A 164 -12.51 1.40 20.73
N SER A 165 -11.78 0.62 21.52
CA SER A 165 -10.35 0.38 21.30
C SER A 165 -10.17 -0.86 20.41
N ILE A 166 -9.72 -0.66 19.17
CA ILE A 166 -9.57 -1.69 18.15
C ILE A 166 -8.20 -1.51 17.48
N ARG A 167 -7.60 -2.58 16.98
CA ARG A 167 -6.42 -2.48 16.12
C ARG A 167 -6.78 -1.73 14.84
N TYR A 168 -5.81 -1.16 14.18
CA TYR A 168 -6.03 -0.38 12.97
C TYR A 168 -5.07 -0.79 11.86
N ILE A 169 -5.42 -0.45 10.65
CA ILE A 169 -4.58 -0.69 9.48
C ILE A 169 -4.33 0.61 8.74
N CYS A 170 -3.05 0.90 8.51
CA CYS A 170 -2.60 2.01 7.69
C CYS A 170 -2.27 1.54 6.27
N LYS A 171 -2.49 2.40 5.30
CA LYS A 171 -2.12 2.21 3.89
C LYS A 171 -1.24 3.36 3.43
N HIS A 172 -0.12 3.03 2.80
CA HIS A 172 0.71 3.97 2.07
C HIS A 172 0.73 3.56 0.60
N ALA A 173 0.13 4.40 -0.24
CA ALA A 173 0.15 4.19 -1.69
C ALA A 173 1.42 4.81 -2.27
N PHE A 174 2.11 4.07 -3.13
CA PHE A 174 3.18 4.65 -3.94
C PHE A 174 2.56 5.46 -5.08
N SER A 175 2.81 6.75 -5.06
CA SER A 175 2.40 7.71 -6.10
C SER A 175 3.55 7.95 -7.07
#